data_83c28615d2aa9089d24091d4e70ac109
#
_entry.id   83c28615d2aa9089d24091d4e70ac109
#
_cell.length_a   1.000
_cell.length_b   1.000
_cell.length_c   1.000
_cell.angle_alpha   90.00
_cell.angle_beta   90.00
_cell.angle_gamma   90.00
#
_symmetry.space_group_name_H-M   'P 1'
#
loop_
_entity.id
_entity.type
_entity.pdbx_description
1 polymer ?
#
loop_
_entity_poly.entity_id
_entity_poly.type
_entity_poly.pdbx_seq_one_letter_code
_entity_poly.pdbx_strand_id
1 'polypeptide(L)'
;SELGDLLLQGLFHSAIGAERAEGAFDVQDVAQALLDKLRRRAPYWFTGPAAGGLTSAEQDRLWQEAKAAERADRPPRGVVDGISWDQPALALGQKVLGRARAAGIPDDLVPEGMRVVRVDPVGVFHDSGSAEVAYRQVVRDFAGSVRAAEARLAVPAAEASPADWRVAWA
;
A
#
# COMPACT_ATOMS: atom_id res chain seq x y z
N SER A 1 -8.10 -20.26 17.61
CA SER A 1 -7.65 -20.30 16.21
C SER A 1 -7.25 -18.88 15.78
N GLU A 2 -6.40 -18.75 14.83
CA GLU A 2 -5.80 -17.46 14.36
C GLU A 2 -6.85 -16.42 13.99
N LEU A 3 -8.02 -16.83 13.46
CA LEU A 3 -9.14 -15.92 13.20
C LEU A 3 -9.71 -15.31 14.46
N GLY A 4 -9.76 -16.09 15.56
CA GLY A 4 -10.15 -15.59 16.89
C GLY A 4 -9.17 -14.55 17.40
N ASP A 5 -7.89 -14.76 17.17
CA ASP A 5 -6.83 -13.83 17.58
C ASP A 5 -6.87 -12.53 16.77
N LEU A 6 -7.16 -12.60 15.46
CA LEU A 6 -7.40 -11.40 14.65
C LEU A 6 -8.62 -10.61 15.12
N LEU A 7 -9.73 -11.30 15.44
CA LEU A 7 -10.91 -10.65 16.01
C LEU A 7 -10.61 -10.01 17.36
N LEU A 8 -9.87 -10.71 18.22
CA LEU A 8 -9.42 -10.18 19.52
C LEU A 8 -8.65 -8.88 19.34
N GLN A 9 -7.72 -8.80 18.36
CA GLN A 9 -6.98 -7.56 18.08
C GLN A 9 -7.93 -6.41 17.74
N GLY A 10 -8.91 -6.64 16.88
CA GLY A 10 -9.91 -5.64 16.51
C GLY A 10 -10.72 -5.13 17.72
N LEU A 11 -11.21 -6.05 18.54
CA LEU A 11 -11.99 -5.74 19.74
C LEU A 11 -11.13 -5.03 20.80
N PHE A 12 -9.90 -5.49 21.02
CA PHE A 12 -8.97 -4.91 21.99
C PHE A 12 -8.62 -3.48 21.64
N HIS A 13 -8.24 -3.22 20.37
CA HIS A 13 -7.94 -1.86 19.92
C HIS A 13 -9.15 -0.93 19.94
N SER A 14 -10.36 -1.45 19.70
CA SER A 14 -11.60 -0.68 19.83
C SER A 14 -11.87 -0.28 21.28
N ALA A 15 -11.61 -1.19 22.23
CA ALA A 15 -11.74 -0.86 23.67
C ALA A 15 -10.74 0.24 24.09
N ILE A 16 -9.47 0.13 23.68
CA ILE A 16 -8.48 1.18 23.91
C ILE A 16 -8.90 2.50 23.20
N GLY A 17 -9.46 2.39 22.00
CA GLY A 17 -9.94 3.53 21.23
C GLY A 17 -11.06 4.29 21.96
N ALA A 18 -11.94 3.58 22.65
CA ALA A 18 -13.04 4.17 23.40
C ALA A 18 -12.59 4.96 24.66
N GLU A 19 -11.41 4.67 25.19
CA GLU A 19 -10.83 5.36 26.35
C GLU A 19 -10.10 6.67 26.00
N ARG A 20 -9.99 7.02 24.71
CA ARG A 20 -9.26 8.22 24.27
C ARG A 20 -10.04 9.48 24.64
N ALA A 21 -9.31 10.50 25.12
CA ALA A 21 -9.88 11.80 25.46
C ALA A 21 -10.36 12.57 24.21
N GLU A 22 -9.67 12.37 23.07
CA GLU A 22 -10.01 12.99 21.80
C GLU A 22 -10.02 11.93 20.68
N GLY A 23 -10.99 12.04 19.78
CA GLY A 23 -11.17 11.10 18.69
C GLY A 23 -11.44 9.67 19.17
N ALA A 24 -12.22 9.53 20.26
CA ALA A 24 -12.67 8.24 20.76
C ALA A 24 -13.48 7.51 19.68
N PHE A 25 -13.31 6.19 19.58
CA PHE A 25 -14.07 5.32 18.71
C PHE A 25 -14.23 3.94 19.36
N ASP A 26 -15.35 3.31 19.14
CA ASP A 26 -15.64 1.98 19.65
C ASP A 26 -15.76 0.93 18.53
N VAL A 27 -16.17 -0.28 18.88
CA VAL A 27 -16.35 -1.37 17.92
C VAL A 27 -17.48 -1.09 16.91
N GLN A 28 -18.49 -0.30 17.29
CA GLN A 28 -19.59 0.06 16.39
C GLN A 28 -19.09 1.05 15.31
N ASP A 29 -18.26 2.01 15.69
CA ASP A 29 -17.62 2.93 14.75
C ASP A 29 -16.73 2.19 13.75
N VAL A 30 -15.96 1.21 14.22
CA VAL A 30 -15.14 0.34 13.35
C VAL A 30 -16.01 -0.47 12.39
N ALA A 31 -17.10 -1.06 12.87
CA ALA A 31 -18.03 -1.82 12.05
C ALA A 31 -18.76 -0.93 11.02
N GLN A 32 -19.17 0.28 11.43
CA GLN A 32 -19.81 1.25 10.55
C GLN A 32 -18.86 1.71 9.46
N ALA A 33 -17.61 2.06 9.80
CA ALA A 33 -16.59 2.46 8.83
C ALA A 33 -16.32 1.35 7.78
N LEU A 34 -16.30 0.07 8.23
CA LEU A 34 -16.18 -1.07 7.31
C LEU A 34 -17.40 -1.18 6.40
N LEU A 35 -18.60 -1.10 6.96
CA LEU A 35 -19.86 -1.20 6.22
C LEU A 35 -19.95 -0.09 5.14
N ASP A 36 -19.62 1.14 5.48
CA ASP A 36 -19.62 2.27 4.55
C ASP A 36 -18.59 2.09 3.43
N LYS A 37 -17.41 1.57 3.76
CA LYS A 37 -16.39 1.21 2.77
C LYS A 37 -16.91 0.13 1.81
N LEU A 38 -17.55 -0.92 2.32
CA LEU A 38 -18.09 -2.01 1.50
C LEU A 38 -19.24 -1.51 0.61
N ARG A 39 -20.14 -0.68 1.15
CA ARG A 39 -21.24 -0.08 0.38
C ARG A 39 -20.73 0.78 -0.77
N ARG A 40 -19.66 1.54 -0.56
CA ARG A 40 -19.05 2.35 -1.62
C ARG A 40 -18.33 1.52 -2.68
N ARG A 41 -17.58 0.48 -2.27
CA ARG A 41 -16.69 -0.26 -3.18
C ARG A 41 -17.32 -1.49 -3.79
N ALA A 42 -18.30 -2.09 -3.12
CA ALA A 42 -19.02 -3.28 -3.56
C ALA A 42 -20.53 -3.12 -3.37
N PRO A 43 -21.17 -2.06 -3.95
CA PRO A 43 -22.62 -1.84 -3.78
C PRO A 43 -23.44 -3.03 -4.23
N TYR A 44 -22.94 -3.81 -5.19
CA TYR A 44 -23.57 -5.03 -5.69
C TYR A 44 -23.76 -6.12 -4.62
N TRP A 45 -23.06 -6.06 -3.48
CA TRP A 45 -23.30 -6.99 -2.37
C TRP A 45 -24.58 -6.66 -1.57
N PHE A 46 -25.11 -5.45 -1.73
CA PHE A 46 -26.24 -4.93 -0.95
C PHE A 46 -27.52 -4.71 -1.78
N THR A 47 -27.47 -4.82 -3.12
CA THR A 47 -28.58 -4.42 -4.02
C THR A 47 -29.37 -5.58 -4.62
N GLY A 48 -29.38 -6.77 -3.99
CA GLY A 48 -30.27 -7.87 -4.35
C GLY A 48 -29.66 -8.93 -5.28
N PRO A 49 -30.46 -9.71 -6.04
CA PRO A 49 -30.01 -10.93 -6.72
C PRO A 49 -28.91 -10.74 -7.78
N ALA A 50 -28.59 -9.53 -8.17
CA ALA A 50 -27.48 -9.22 -9.08
C ALA A 50 -26.09 -9.59 -8.53
N ALA A 51 -25.95 -9.80 -7.21
CA ALA A 51 -24.70 -10.22 -6.59
C ALA A 51 -24.23 -11.62 -7.04
N GLY A 52 -25.14 -12.47 -7.52
CA GLY A 52 -24.83 -13.84 -7.95
C GLY A 52 -24.31 -13.99 -9.37
N GLY A 53 -24.20 -12.88 -10.16
CA GLY A 53 -23.83 -12.94 -11.57
C GLY A 53 -22.44 -12.42 -11.91
N LEU A 54 -21.74 -11.74 -10.98
CA LEU A 54 -20.42 -11.17 -11.25
C LEU A 54 -19.30 -12.19 -11.02
N THR A 55 -18.43 -12.35 -12.00
CA THR A 55 -17.19 -13.13 -11.84
C THR A 55 -16.23 -12.42 -10.87
N SER A 56 -15.27 -13.16 -10.29
CA SER A 56 -14.25 -12.58 -9.43
C SER A 56 -13.45 -11.47 -10.12
N ALA A 57 -13.20 -11.61 -11.41
CA ALA A 57 -12.48 -10.61 -12.20
C ALA A 57 -13.30 -9.30 -12.35
N GLU A 58 -14.60 -9.42 -12.57
CA GLU A 58 -15.50 -8.26 -12.65
C GLU A 58 -15.63 -7.55 -11.31
N GLN A 59 -15.72 -8.31 -10.21
CA GLN A 59 -15.75 -7.76 -8.85
C GLN A 59 -14.45 -7.00 -8.54
N ASP A 60 -13.30 -7.57 -8.89
CA ASP A 60 -12.00 -6.89 -8.69
C ASP A 60 -11.90 -5.62 -9.53
N ARG A 61 -12.32 -5.65 -10.80
CA ARG A 61 -12.35 -4.47 -11.67
C ARG A 61 -13.18 -3.34 -11.05
N LEU A 62 -14.43 -3.64 -10.66
CA LEU A 62 -15.34 -2.67 -10.03
C LEU A 62 -14.76 -2.12 -8.72
N TRP A 63 -14.12 -2.98 -7.92
CA TRP A 63 -13.46 -2.58 -6.68
C TRP A 63 -12.29 -1.62 -6.95
N GLN A 64 -11.48 -1.86 -7.98
CA GLN A 64 -10.37 -0.97 -8.35
C GLN A 64 -10.88 0.36 -8.91
N GLU A 65 -11.95 0.34 -9.71
CA GLU A 65 -12.61 1.55 -10.21
C GLU A 65 -13.14 2.42 -9.06
N ALA A 66 -13.85 1.84 -8.10
CA ALA A 66 -14.32 2.56 -6.93
C ALA A 66 -13.17 3.15 -6.09
N LYS A 67 -12.06 2.40 -5.94
CA LYS A 67 -10.85 2.93 -5.29
C LYS A 67 -10.20 4.06 -6.08
N ALA A 68 -10.25 4.03 -7.39
CA ALA A 68 -9.72 5.10 -8.24
C ALA A 68 -10.58 6.36 -8.10
N ALA A 69 -11.91 6.23 -8.12
CA ALA A 69 -12.84 7.34 -7.90
C ALA A 69 -12.64 8.01 -6.53
N GLU A 70 -12.50 7.22 -5.45
CA GLU A 70 -12.20 7.77 -4.11
C GLU A 70 -10.87 8.55 -4.04
N ARG A 71 -9.96 8.31 -4.97
CA ARG A 71 -8.68 9.02 -5.05
C ARG A 71 -8.76 10.31 -5.83
N ALA A 72 -9.64 10.37 -6.84
CA ALA A 72 -9.79 11.54 -7.69
C ALA A 72 -10.19 12.80 -6.90
N ASP A 73 -10.95 12.62 -5.81
CA ASP A 73 -11.37 13.71 -4.93
C ASP A 73 -10.31 14.14 -3.90
N ARG A 74 -9.13 13.53 -3.93
CA ARG A 74 -8.05 13.83 -2.99
C ARG A 74 -6.95 14.64 -3.68
N PRO A 75 -6.24 15.51 -2.93
CA PRO A 75 -5.09 16.21 -3.50
C PRO A 75 -4.06 15.21 -4.04
N PRO A 76 -3.35 15.60 -5.13
CA PRO A 76 -2.29 14.77 -5.70
C PRO A 76 -1.32 14.30 -4.60
N ARG A 77 -1.00 13.02 -4.61
CA ARG A 77 -0.05 12.41 -3.68
C ARG A 77 1.17 11.97 -4.46
N GLY A 78 2.32 12.08 -3.84
CA GLY A 78 3.55 11.53 -4.38
C GLY A 78 3.43 10.02 -4.67
N VAL A 79 4.26 9.54 -5.58
CA VAL A 79 4.24 8.15 -6.09
C VAL A 79 4.18 7.12 -4.97
N VAL A 80 4.96 7.30 -3.92
CA VAL A 80 5.07 6.37 -2.78
C VAL A 80 4.32 6.82 -1.53
N ASP A 81 3.52 7.87 -1.62
CA ASP A 81 2.76 8.38 -0.49
C ASP A 81 1.57 7.48 -0.13
N GLY A 82 1.23 7.48 1.17
CA GLY A 82 0.13 6.66 1.71
C GLY A 82 0.39 5.15 1.67
N ILE A 83 1.64 4.72 1.48
CA ILE A 83 2.06 3.34 1.72
C ILE A 83 2.27 3.18 3.24
N SER A 84 1.60 2.19 3.85
CA SER A 84 1.91 1.79 5.22
C SER A 84 3.29 1.13 5.25
N TRP A 85 4.19 1.63 6.12
CA TRP A 85 5.57 1.17 6.22
C TRP A 85 5.74 0.01 7.21
N ASP A 86 4.68 -0.34 7.95
CA ASP A 86 4.70 -1.38 9.00
C ASP A 86 4.36 -2.79 8.48
N GLN A 87 4.12 -2.93 7.17
CA GLN A 87 3.90 -4.24 6.56
C GLN A 87 5.23 -5.02 6.38
N PRO A 88 5.19 -6.36 6.23
CA PRO A 88 6.36 -7.18 5.94
C PRO A 88 7.16 -6.65 4.75
N ALA A 89 8.50 -6.73 4.81
CA ALA A 89 9.36 -6.05 3.83
C ALA A 89 9.13 -6.51 2.40
N LEU A 90 8.84 -7.79 2.15
CA LEU A 90 8.53 -8.28 0.80
C LEU A 90 7.23 -7.67 0.26
N ALA A 91 6.18 -7.61 1.08
CA ALA A 91 4.92 -6.99 0.69
C ALA A 91 5.10 -5.48 0.46
N LEU A 92 5.89 -4.82 1.31
CA LEU A 92 6.26 -3.42 1.16
C LEU A 92 7.01 -3.17 -0.16
N GLY A 93 8.01 -4.00 -0.46
CA GLY A 93 8.79 -3.93 -1.70
C GLY A 93 7.92 -4.09 -2.95
N GLN A 94 7.04 -5.07 -2.98
CA GLN A 94 6.09 -5.27 -4.07
C GLN A 94 5.17 -4.06 -4.26
N LYS A 95 4.75 -3.45 -3.17
CA LYS A 95 3.87 -2.27 -3.21
C LYS A 95 4.59 -1.02 -3.74
N VAL A 96 5.83 -0.81 -3.31
CA VAL A 96 6.67 0.30 -3.81
C VAL A 96 6.98 0.11 -5.29
N LEU A 97 7.40 -1.10 -5.72
CA LEU A 97 7.62 -1.42 -7.13
C LEU A 97 6.37 -1.25 -7.98
N GLY A 98 5.23 -1.71 -7.51
CA GLY A 98 3.94 -1.54 -8.22
C GLY A 98 3.58 -0.06 -8.41
N ARG A 99 3.86 0.79 -7.42
CA ARG A 99 3.65 2.24 -7.53
C ARG A 99 4.65 2.90 -8.47
N ALA A 100 5.93 2.53 -8.40
CA ALA A 100 6.96 3.03 -9.29
C ALA A 100 6.63 2.71 -10.77
N ARG A 101 6.25 1.47 -11.06
CA ARG A 101 5.83 1.04 -12.40
C ARG A 101 4.58 1.76 -12.88
N ALA A 102 3.59 1.93 -12.02
CA ALA A 102 2.36 2.65 -12.36
C ALA A 102 2.61 4.15 -12.66
N ALA A 103 3.69 4.72 -12.11
CA ALA A 103 4.15 6.07 -12.41
C ALA A 103 5.08 6.15 -13.64
N GLY A 104 5.31 5.05 -14.34
CA GLY A 104 6.16 5.01 -15.53
C GLY A 104 7.67 5.04 -15.26
N ILE A 105 8.10 4.78 -14.02
CA ILE A 105 9.53 4.70 -13.68
C ILE A 105 10.15 3.51 -14.41
N PRO A 106 11.20 3.73 -15.22
CA PRO A 106 11.86 2.66 -15.97
C PRO A 106 12.47 1.58 -15.07
N ASP A 107 12.42 0.34 -15.53
CA ASP A 107 12.96 -0.82 -14.79
C ASP A 107 14.49 -0.77 -14.61
N ASP A 108 15.21 -0.07 -15.49
CA ASP A 108 16.66 0.16 -15.36
C ASP A 108 17.05 1.06 -14.18
N LEU A 109 16.12 1.86 -13.66
CA LEU A 109 16.30 2.68 -12.47
C LEU A 109 15.99 1.91 -11.16
N VAL A 110 15.45 0.70 -11.26
CA VAL A 110 15.17 -0.13 -10.08
C VAL A 110 16.43 -0.89 -9.67
N PRO A 111 16.98 -0.64 -8.47
CA PRO A 111 18.20 -1.30 -8.04
C PRO A 111 18.03 -2.81 -7.88
N GLU A 112 19.11 -3.56 -8.08
CA GLU A 112 19.12 -5.02 -7.97
C GLU A 112 18.59 -5.51 -6.60
N GLY A 113 18.94 -4.81 -5.53
CA GLY A 113 18.47 -5.15 -4.19
C GLY A 113 16.96 -5.15 -4.01
N MET A 114 16.21 -4.46 -4.89
CA MET A 114 14.75 -4.52 -4.92
C MET A 114 14.22 -5.82 -5.57
N ARG A 115 15.05 -6.51 -6.34
CA ARG A 115 14.68 -7.70 -7.13
C ARG A 115 15.18 -8.99 -6.51
N VAL A 116 16.25 -8.93 -5.74
CA VAL A 116 16.93 -10.10 -5.16
C VAL A 116 17.00 -9.94 -3.64
N VAL A 117 16.39 -10.88 -2.93
CA VAL A 117 16.51 -10.98 -1.47
C VAL A 117 17.47 -12.12 -1.14
N ARG A 118 18.52 -11.80 -0.43
CA ARG A 118 19.49 -12.79 0.06
C ARG A 118 19.17 -13.13 1.51
N VAL A 119 19.00 -14.41 1.78
CA VAL A 119 18.79 -14.93 3.13
C VAL A 119 20.05 -15.66 3.57
N ASP A 120 20.71 -15.13 4.59
CA ASP A 120 21.79 -15.83 5.26
C ASP A 120 21.22 -16.51 6.52
N PRO A 121 21.19 -17.85 6.59
CA PRO A 121 20.61 -18.57 7.71
C PRO A 121 21.38 -18.37 9.02
N VAL A 122 22.64 -17.94 8.94
CA VAL A 122 23.49 -17.62 10.12
C VAL A 122 23.58 -16.12 10.38
N GLY A 123 23.16 -15.29 9.45
CA GLY A 123 23.28 -13.82 9.52
C GLY A 123 22.52 -13.18 10.68
N VAL A 124 21.53 -13.89 11.25
CA VAL A 124 20.79 -13.43 12.44
C VAL A 124 21.69 -13.32 13.69
N PHE A 125 22.81 -14.03 13.69
CA PHE A 125 23.78 -14.07 14.78
C PHE A 125 25.02 -13.20 14.53
N HIS A 126 25.07 -12.51 13.38
CA HIS A 126 26.13 -11.61 12.95
C HIS A 126 25.59 -10.20 12.68
N ASP A 127 26.49 -9.24 12.53
CA ASP A 127 26.17 -7.81 12.27
C ASP A 127 25.38 -7.56 10.97
N SER A 128 25.28 -8.55 10.08
CA SER A 128 24.51 -8.48 8.84
C SER A 128 22.98 -8.38 9.04
N GLY A 129 22.48 -8.66 10.25
CA GLY A 129 21.05 -8.56 10.58
C GLY A 129 20.16 -9.57 9.83
N SER A 130 18.85 -9.43 9.98
CA SER A 130 17.89 -10.28 9.28
C SER A 130 17.66 -9.80 7.84
N ALA A 131 17.34 -10.73 6.92
CA ALA A 131 16.96 -10.43 5.54
C ALA A 131 15.75 -9.48 5.47
N GLU A 132 14.81 -9.59 6.42
CA GLU A 132 13.67 -8.69 6.58
C GLU A 132 14.13 -7.24 6.80
N VAL A 133 15.07 -7.01 7.71
CA VAL A 133 15.60 -5.68 8.03
C VAL A 133 16.42 -5.13 6.85
N ALA A 134 17.31 -5.94 6.29
CA ALA A 134 18.16 -5.55 5.17
C ALA A 134 17.32 -5.16 3.93
N TYR A 135 16.35 -6.00 3.57
CA TYR A 135 15.48 -5.71 2.44
C TYR A 135 14.59 -4.49 2.68
N ARG A 136 14.07 -4.31 3.90
CA ARG A 136 13.31 -3.11 4.27
C ARG A 136 14.12 -1.84 4.07
N GLN A 137 15.42 -1.86 4.37
CA GLN A 137 16.29 -0.71 4.14
C GLN A 137 16.42 -0.41 2.64
N VAL A 138 16.66 -1.42 1.82
CA VAL A 138 16.70 -1.26 0.34
C VAL A 138 15.40 -0.65 -0.20
N VAL A 139 14.24 -1.09 0.31
CA VAL A 139 12.94 -0.53 -0.08
C VAL A 139 12.80 0.94 0.33
N ARG A 140 13.27 1.30 1.52
CA ARG A 140 13.27 2.70 2.00
C ARG A 140 14.16 3.59 1.14
N ASP A 141 15.36 3.12 0.82
CA ASP A 141 16.34 3.87 0.01
C ASP A 141 15.81 4.09 -1.40
N PHE A 142 15.24 3.05 -2.02
CA PHE A 142 14.60 3.17 -3.33
C PHE A 142 13.41 4.15 -3.30
N ALA A 143 12.55 4.07 -2.30
CA ALA A 143 11.43 5.01 -2.14
C ALA A 143 11.93 6.45 -1.91
N GLY A 144 13.05 6.62 -1.22
CA GLY A 144 13.74 7.90 -1.08
C GLY A 144 14.19 8.46 -2.44
N SER A 145 14.80 7.62 -3.27
CA SER A 145 15.21 7.96 -4.63
C SER A 145 14.01 8.34 -5.50
N VAL A 146 12.90 7.60 -5.40
CA VAL A 146 11.64 7.94 -6.11
C VAL A 146 11.15 9.34 -5.72
N ARG A 147 11.10 9.66 -4.42
CA ARG A 147 10.67 10.99 -3.96
C ARG A 147 11.61 12.09 -4.42
N ALA A 148 12.91 11.85 -4.36
CA ALA A 148 13.91 12.82 -4.80
C ALA A 148 13.81 13.10 -6.30
N ALA A 149 13.62 12.07 -7.12
CA ALA A 149 13.41 12.22 -8.55
C ALA A 149 12.07 12.91 -8.85
N GLU A 150 10.98 12.49 -8.19
CA GLU A 150 9.67 13.11 -8.35
C GLU A 150 9.70 14.63 -8.08
N ALA A 151 10.44 15.07 -7.06
CA ALA A 151 10.61 16.49 -6.74
C ALA A 151 11.37 17.28 -7.80
N ARG A 152 12.12 16.61 -8.69
CA ARG A 152 12.87 17.24 -9.81
C ARG A 152 12.14 17.14 -11.15
N LEU A 153 11.01 16.44 -11.23
CA LEU A 153 10.23 16.38 -12.47
C LEU A 153 9.74 17.77 -12.87
N ALA A 154 9.83 18.07 -14.14
CA ALA A 154 9.30 19.29 -14.73
C ALA A 154 7.79 19.24 -14.99
N VAL A 155 7.22 18.03 -14.93
CA VAL A 155 5.80 17.74 -15.15
C VAL A 155 5.24 16.89 -14.00
N PRO A 156 3.94 16.85 -13.78
CA PRO A 156 3.36 15.95 -12.78
C PRO A 156 3.76 14.49 -13.02
N ALA A 157 3.99 13.73 -11.96
CA ALA A 157 4.42 12.32 -12.06
C ALA A 157 3.48 11.44 -12.89
N ALA A 158 2.19 11.77 -12.94
CA ALA A 158 1.19 11.06 -13.74
C ALA A 158 1.36 11.29 -15.27
N GLU A 159 2.07 12.34 -15.68
CA GLU A 159 2.29 12.75 -17.07
C GLU A 159 3.74 12.48 -17.50
N ALA A 160 4.61 12.14 -16.56
CA ALA A 160 6.04 11.96 -16.79
C ALA A 160 6.33 10.74 -17.68
N SER A 161 7.08 10.96 -18.74
CA SER A 161 7.60 9.89 -19.59
C SER A 161 8.77 9.15 -18.94
N PRO A 162 9.13 7.94 -19.42
CA PRO A 162 10.37 7.27 -18.99
C PRO A 162 11.64 8.11 -19.15
N ALA A 163 11.68 9.01 -20.14
CA ALA A 163 12.81 9.91 -20.35
C ALA A 163 12.87 10.99 -19.26
N ASP A 164 11.74 11.56 -18.88
CA ASP A 164 11.65 12.55 -17.80
C ASP A 164 12.13 11.96 -16.47
N TRP A 165 11.74 10.72 -16.17
CA TRP A 165 12.21 10.01 -15.00
C TRP A 165 13.73 9.80 -14.99
N ARG A 166 14.34 9.43 -16.14
CA ARG A 166 15.81 9.27 -16.22
C ARG A 166 16.54 10.59 -16.00
N VAL A 167 16.03 11.69 -16.54
CA VAL A 167 16.59 13.03 -16.31
C VAL A 167 16.46 13.42 -14.84
N ALA A 168 15.31 13.19 -14.24
CA ALA A 168 15.07 13.51 -12.83
C ALA A 168 15.86 12.62 -11.85
N TRP A 169 16.28 11.42 -12.29
CA TRP A 169 17.05 10.46 -11.47
C TRP A 169 18.54 10.80 -11.40
N ALA A 170 19.08 11.47 -12.39
CA ALA A 170 20.48 11.94 -12.42
C ALA A 170 20.72 13.08 -11.41
#